data_8e5982b2da56ee50cd5201919ec9afd9
#
_entry.id   8e5982b2da56ee50cd5201919ec9afd9
#
_cell.length_a   1.000
_cell.length_b   1.000
_cell.length_c   1.000
_cell.angle_alpha   90.00
_cell.angle_beta   90.00
_cell.angle_gamma   90.00
#
_symmetry.space_group_name_H-M   'P 1'
#
loop_
_entity.id
_entity.type
_entity.pdbx_description
1 polymer ?
#
loop_
_entity_poly.entity_id
_entity_poly.type
_entity_poly.pdbx_seq_one_letter_code
_entity_poly.pdbx_strand_id
1 'polypeptide(L)'
;MSQSTQAHSVSDPLFPIQSFKLGFTTCHTAPAIPHLSTVPLDDAALGIHKNTGKLKHDVVRPPPPIRPAPHPEPERAWEARYFQGSCSPKTEIPGGLGFYLAGPKDLAKALEGGAKEAVFSYRMMLDKDWEWVKGGKLPGMYGGIGDLAYRCSGGRLYERCKCFNLRLMWRPGGQGEVYAYTPLNDTNKKVLLAIPPGGQTNSDYGISTGRGAWNFEPGVWTTVAERVKLNEIGEANGEVQLWINGACVIHARGLILREDETSHIKGMHFQTFFGGHTSDWASPKDQYAWFADVSGVVIR
;
A
#
# COMPACT_ATOMS: atom_id res chain seq x y z
N MET A 1 42.07 -7.13 18.15
CA MET A 1 41.66 -6.26 17.03
C MET A 1 40.21 -6.63 16.71
N SER A 2 39.28 -5.85 17.25
CA SER A 2 37.84 -6.04 17.07
C SER A 2 37.44 -5.33 15.78
N GLN A 3 37.05 -6.06 14.75
CA GLN A 3 36.42 -5.50 13.56
C GLN A 3 35.00 -5.07 13.91
N SER A 4 34.77 -3.77 14.02
CA SER A 4 33.44 -3.22 14.09
C SER A 4 32.77 -3.42 12.72
N THR A 5 31.81 -4.33 12.65
CA THR A 5 30.88 -4.39 11.53
C THR A 5 30.05 -3.11 11.51
N GLN A 6 30.43 -2.17 10.65
CA GLN A 6 29.58 -1.06 10.30
C GLN A 6 28.30 -1.61 9.67
N ALA A 7 27.19 -1.48 10.39
CA ALA A 7 25.87 -1.69 9.83
C ALA A 7 25.66 -0.63 8.75
N HIS A 8 25.68 -1.04 7.49
CA HIS A 8 25.30 -0.17 6.38
C HIS A 8 23.81 0.19 6.57
N SER A 9 23.54 1.43 6.92
CA SER A 9 22.21 1.99 6.93
C SER A 9 21.68 1.95 5.49
N VAL A 10 20.71 1.09 5.21
CA VAL A 10 20.01 1.08 3.93
C VAL A 10 19.15 2.34 3.89
N SER A 11 19.60 3.36 3.18
CA SER A 11 18.89 4.63 3.03
C SER A 11 17.97 4.67 1.80
N ASP A 12 17.59 3.53 1.27
CA ASP A 12 16.70 3.45 0.11
C ASP A 12 15.24 3.63 0.55
N PRO A 13 14.50 4.61 0.01
CA PRO A 13 13.09 4.83 0.35
C PRO A 13 12.17 3.64 0.10
N LEU A 14 12.53 2.69 -0.77
CA LEU A 14 11.80 1.43 -0.94
C LEU A 14 11.98 0.47 0.24
N PHE A 15 13.10 0.61 0.97
CA PHE A 15 13.45 -0.27 2.09
C PHE A 15 13.85 0.57 3.32
N PRO A 16 12.93 1.34 3.93
CA PRO A 16 13.27 2.24 5.05
C PRO A 16 13.44 1.48 6.38
N ILE A 17 14.15 0.36 6.34
CA ILE A 17 14.39 -0.54 7.46
C ILE A 17 15.86 -0.98 7.48
N GLN A 18 16.34 -1.44 8.62
CA GLN A 18 17.76 -1.79 8.78
C GLN A 18 18.13 -3.16 8.20
N SER A 19 17.23 -4.15 8.30
CA SER A 19 17.50 -5.51 7.85
C SER A 19 16.21 -6.30 7.61
N PHE A 20 16.29 -7.35 6.80
CA PHE A 20 15.22 -8.28 6.52
C PHE A 20 15.78 -9.67 6.19
N LYS A 21 14.95 -10.70 6.25
CA LYS A 21 15.34 -12.11 6.00
C LYS A 21 15.26 -12.48 4.52
N LEU A 22 14.31 -11.91 3.81
CA LEU A 22 13.95 -12.26 2.45
C LEU A 22 13.23 -11.09 1.80
N GLY A 23 13.50 -10.81 0.53
CA GLY A 23 12.80 -9.75 -0.19
C GLY A 23 12.90 -9.86 -1.70
N PHE A 24 12.08 -9.06 -2.36
CA PHE A 24 12.11 -8.85 -3.80
C PHE A 24 11.94 -7.37 -4.15
N THR A 25 12.37 -7.02 -5.35
CA THR A 25 12.11 -5.72 -5.97
C THR A 25 11.96 -5.88 -7.48
N THR A 26 11.15 -5.03 -8.09
CA THR A 26 11.13 -4.86 -9.55
C THR A 26 11.99 -3.68 -10.01
N CYS A 27 12.63 -2.97 -9.07
CA CYS A 27 13.55 -1.88 -9.35
C CYS A 27 14.90 -2.44 -9.82
N HIS A 28 15.22 -2.30 -11.11
CA HIS A 28 16.48 -2.78 -11.67
C HIS A 28 17.71 -1.97 -11.24
N THR A 29 17.50 -0.77 -10.72
CA THR A 29 18.55 0.12 -10.22
C THR A 29 18.70 0.07 -8.70
N ALA A 30 17.94 -0.81 -8.03
CA ALA A 30 18.10 -1.00 -6.59
C ALA A 30 19.52 -1.46 -6.26
N PRO A 31 20.11 -1.01 -5.14
CA PRO A 31 21.41 -1.46 -4.73
C PRO A 31 21.40 -2.98 -4.45
N ALA A 32 22.55 -3.63 -4.59
CA ALA A 32 22.70 -5.03 -4.22
C ALA A 32 22.60 -5.16 -2.70
N ILE A 33 21.45 -5.64 -2.23
CA ILE A 33 21.17 -5.87 -0.80
C ILE A 33 21.13 -7.39 -0.58
N PRO A 34 21.79 -7.93 0.45
CA PRO A 34 21.69 -9.36 0.79
C PRO A 34 20.22 -9.78 0.95
N HIS A 35 19.87 -10.95 0.40
CA HIS A 35 18.52 -11.55 0.46
C HIS A 35 17.43 -10.79 -0.31
N LEU A 36 17.81 -9.79 -1.13
CA LEU A 36 16.90 -9.11 -2.06
C LEU A 36 17.09 -9.67 -3.47
N SER A 37 16.02 -10.18 -4.07
CA SER A 37 16.01 -10.63 -5.47
C SER A 37 15.36 -9.61 -6.37
N THR A 38 15.94 -9.37 -7.55
CA THR A 38 15.29 -8.56 -8.59
C THR A 38 14.44 -9.46 -9.46
N VAL A 39 13.18 -9.10 -9.67
CA VAL A 39 12.21 -9.84 -10.47
C VAL A 39 11.54 -8.92 -11.50
N PRO A 40 11.03 -9.44 -12.62
CA PRO A 40 10.31 -8.61 -13.59
C PRO A 40 8.99 -8.06 -13.02
N LEU A 41 8.54 -6.93 -13.56
CA LEU A 41 7.24 -6.36 -13.28
C LEU A 41 6.18 -7.08 -14.12
N ASP A 42 5.79 -8.28 -13.71
CA ASP A 42 4.77 -9.09 -14.36
C ASP A 42 3.94 -9.90 -13.35
N ASP A 43 2.78 -10.39 -13.80
CA ASP A 43 1.78 -11.03 -12.96
C ASP A 43 2.30 -12.32 -12.31
N ALA A 44 3.01 -13.14 -13.07
CA ALA A 44 3.49 -14.44 -12.61
C ALA A 44 4.61 -14.29 -11.58
N ALA A 45 5.58 -13.40 -11.85
CA ALA A 45 6.69 -13.14 -10.95
C ALA A 45 6.24 -12.54 -9.61
N LEU A 46 5.16 -11.75 -9.62
CA LEU A 46 4.65 -11.06 -8.44
C LEU A 46 3.49 -11.80 -7.76
N GLY A 47 3.11 -13.00 -8.23
CA GLY A 47 2.02 -13.76 -7.64
C GLY A 47 0.71 -12.99 -7.63
N ILE A 48 0.42 -12.28 -8.73
CA ILE A 48 -0.83 -11.54 -8.89
C ILE A 48 -2.00 -12.50 -9.00
N HIS A 49 -3.04 -12.23 -8.25
CA HIS A 49 -4.25 -13.04 -8.20
C HIS A 49 -5.48 -12.18 -7.88
N LYS A 50 -6.68 -12.76 -8.06
CA LYS A 50 -7.97 -12.10 -7.77
C LYS A 50 -8.06 -10.69 -8.37
N ASN A 51 -7.97 -10.59 -9.71
CA ASN A 51 -8.23 -9.32 -10.40
C ASN A 51 -9.60 -8.75 -10.00
N THR A 52 -9.60 -7.50 -9.56
CA THR A 52 -10.78 -6.76 -9.08
C THR A 52 -11.08 -5.53 -9.94
N GLY A 53 -10.13 -5.13 -10.79
CA GLY A 53 -10.28 -4.08 -11.78
C GLY A 53 -10.95 -4.58 -13.06
N LYS A 54 -11.68 -3.70 -13.75
CA LYS A 54 -12.27 -3.98 -15.07
C LYS A 54 -11.26 -3.73 -16.20
N LEU A 55 -10.27 -2.89 -15.98
CA LEU A 55 -9.21 -2.55 -16.92
C LEU A 55 -7.99 -3.44 -16.67
N LYS A 56 -7.24 -3.69 -17.75
CA LYS A 56 -5.92 -4.31 -17.66
C LYS A 56 -4.93 -3.31 -17.07
N HIS A 57 -3.91 -3.82 -16.40
CA HIS A 57 -2.77 -3.06 -15.90
C HIS A 57 -1.60 -3.25 -16.86
N ASP A 58 -1.66 -2.55 -17.99
CA ASP A 58 -0.62 -2.65 -19.02
C ASP A 58 0.72 -2.14 -18.48
N VAL A 59 1.80 -2.81 -18.82
CA VAL A 59 3.15 -2.35 -18.52
C VAL A 59 3.63 -1.43 -19.63
N VAL A 60 3.86 -0.18 -19.30
CA VAL A 60 4.25 0.87 -20.25
C VAL A 60 5.57 1.54 -19.81
N ARG A 61 6.17 2.31 -20.72
CA ARG A 61 7.16 3.31 -20.36
C ARG A 61 6.42 4.55 -19.85
N PRO A 62 6.59 4.96 -18.57
CA PRO A 62 5.90 6.14 -18.06
C PRO A 62 6.40 7.42 -18.76
N PRO A 63 5.61 8.51 -18.77
CA PRO A 63 6.08 9.80 -19.22
C PRO A 63 7.18 10.34 -18.27
N PRO A 64 8.02 11.26 -18.74
CA PRO A 64 9.01 11.90 -17.86
C PRO A 64 8.32 12.70 -16.77
N PRO A 65 8.85 12.67 -15.53
CA PRO A 65 8.33 13.51 -14.46
C PRO A 65 8.62 15.00 -14.73
N ILE A 66 7.86 15.89 -14.10
CA ILE A 66 8.05 17.34 -14.24
C ILE A 66 9.33 17.83 -13.56
N ARG A 67 9.90 17.02 -12.66
CA ARG A 67 11.22 17.23 -12.05
C ARG A 67 11.87 15.89 -11.70
N PRO A 68 13.20 15.79 -11.76
CA PRO A 68 13.91 14.58 -11.42
C PRO A 68 13.64 14.13 -9.98
N ALA A 69 13.55 12.83 -9.76
CA ALA A 69 13.57 12.25 -8.42
C ALA A 69 15.03 12.05 -7.95
N PRO A 70 15.28 11.95 -6.62
CA PRO A 70 16.62 11.62 -6.10
C PRO A 70 17.15 10.25 -6.55
N HIS A 71 16.28 9.37 -7.01
CA HIS A 71 16.60 8.04 -7.50
C HIS A 71 16.34 7.94 -9.01
N PRO A 72 17.01 7.01 -9.72
CA PRO A 72 16.75 6.77 -11.14
C PRO A 72 15.26 6.59 -11.43
N GLU A 73 14.83 7.12 -12.56
CA GLU A 73 13.43 7.04 -12.98
C GLU A 73 13.08 5.61 -13.40
N PRO A 74 11.89 5.09 -13.06
CA PRO A 74 11.45 3.78 -13.51
C PRO A 74 11.30 3.74 -15.05
N GLU A 75 11.88 2.73 -15.67
CA GLU A 75 11.75 2.52 -17.13
C GLU A 75 10.42 1.87 -17.49
N ARG A 76 9.82 1.13 -16.57
CA ARG A 76 8.57 0.39 -16.77
C ARG A 76 7.65 0.60 -15.56
N ALA A 77 6.36 0.77 -15.86
CA ALA A 77 5.33 0.95 -14.84
C ALA A 77 4.00 0.32 -15.29
N TRP A 78 3.18 -0.11 -14.36
CA TRP A 78 1.77 -0.35 -14.62
C TRP A 78 1.05 0.98 -14.81
N GLU A 79 0.25 1.10 -15.87
CA GLU A 79 -0.58 2.26 -16.15
C GLU A 79 -2.00 2.02 -15.63
N ALA A 80 -2.46 2.90 -14.75
CA ALA A 80 -3.85 2.98 -14.32
C ALA A 80 -4.54 4.13 -15.08
N ARG A 81 -5.62 3.79 -15.79
CA ARG A 81 -6.42 4.75 -16.58
C ARG A 81 -7.70 5.07 -15.82
N TYR A 82 -8.03 6.33 -15.68
CA TYR A 82 -9.25 6.79 -15.03
C TYR A 82 -10.05 7.60 -16.05
N PHE A 83 -11.04 6.96 -16.65
CA PHE A 83 -11.90 7.64 -17.62
C PHE A 83 -12.80 8.66 -16.92
N GLN A 84 -13.15 9.72 -17.62
CA GLN A 84 -14.11 10.71 -17.13
C GLN A 84 -15.39 10.01 -16.66
N GLY A 85 -15.85 10.36 -15.46
CA GLY A 85 -17.01 9.72 -14.83
C GLY A 85 -16.72 8.40 -14.11
N SER A 86 -15.51 7.85 -14.19
CA SER A 86 -15.16 6.63 -13.47
C SER A 86 -15.10 6.87 -11.96
N CYS A 87 -15.77 5.99 -11.21
CA CYS A 87 -15.83 6.06 -9.76
C CYS A 87 -16.13 4.67 -9.21
N SER A 88 -15.30 4.15 -8.33
CA SER A 88 -15.49 2.82 -7.74
C SER A 88 -15.47 1.66 -8.77
N PRO A 89 -14.94 0.49 -8.43
CA PRO A 89 -14.93 -0.66 -9.35
C PRO A 89 -16.31 -1.19 -9.73
N LYS A 90 -17.36 -0.74 -9.02
CA LYS A 90 -18.75 -1.20 -9.23
C LYS A 90 -19.52 -0.37 -10.27
N THR A 91 -19.06 0.83 -10.61
CA THR A 91 -19.72 1.71 -11.58
C THR A 91 -19.55 1.19 -13.02
N GLU A 92 -20.41 1.65 -13.92
CA GLU A 92 -20.40 1.23 -15.32
C GLU A 92 -19.11 1.68 -16.03
N ILE A 93 -18.72 2.94 -15.86
CA ILE A 93 -17.49 3.49 -16.43
C ILE A 93 -16.30 2.96 -15.65
N PRO A 94 -15.38 2.20 -16.29
CA PRO A 94 -14.24 1.64 -15.61
C PRO A 94 -13.19 2.71 -15.32
N GLY A 95 -12.40 2.49 -14.25
CA GLY A 95 -11.27 3.35 -13.93
C GLY A 95 -10.34 2.73 -12.90
N GLY A 96 -9.05 3.07 -13.02
CA GLY A 96 -8.00 2.54 -12.19
C GLY A 96 -7.61 1.10 -12.56
N LEU A 97 -6.96 0.42 -11.65
CA LEU A 97 -6.60 -1.00 -11.75
C LEU A 97 -6.87 -1.68 -10.39
N GLY A 98 -6.89 -3.01 -10.37
CA GLY A 98 -7.09 -3.70 -9.10
C GLY A 98 -6.83 -5.19 -9.16
N PHE A 99 -5.98 -5.64 -8.25
CA PHE A 99 -5.65 -7.05 -8.02
C PHE A 99 -5.06 -7.21 -6.61
N TYR A 100 -4.82 -8.44 -6.23
CA TYR A 100 -4.03 -8.78 -5.06
C TYR A 100 -2.71 -9.36 -5.51
N LEU A 101 -1.62 -9.08 -4.79
CA LEU A 101 -0.31 -9.67 -5.03
C LEU A 101 0.30 -10.18 -3.73
N ALA A 102 0.94 -11.33 -3.79
CA ALA A 102 1.63 -11.96 -2.67
C ALA A 102 3.16 -11.85 -2.76
N GLY A 103 3.68 -11.40 -3.91
CA GLY A 103 5.10 -11.43 -4.24
C GLY A 103 5.55 -12.76 -4.86
N PRO A 104 6.86 -12.92 -5.14
CA PRO A 104 7.44 -14.17 -5.61
C PRO A 104 7.16 -15.35 -4.67
N LYS A 105 7.23 -16.57 -5.19
CA LYS A 105 6.88 -17.81 -4.47
C LYS A 105 7.49 -17.92 -3.08
N ASP A 106 8.77 -17.57 -2.92
CA ASP A 106 9.45 -17.68 -1.63
C ASP A 106 8.93 -16.67 -0.62
N LEU A 107 8.62 -15.44 -1.05
CA LEU A 107 8.00 -14.44 -0.19
C LEU A 107 6.57 -14.84 0.18
N ALA A 108 5.76 -15.25 -0.80
CA ALA A 108 4.39 -15.73 -0.58
C ALA A 108 4.38 -16.88 0.43
N LYS A 109 5.29 -17.85 0.28
CA LYS A 109 5.46 -18.97 1.23
C LYS A 109 5.83 -18.50 2.64
N ALA A 110 6.71 -17.50 2.76
CA ALA A 110 7.07 -16.94 4.07
C ALA A 110 5.89 -16.23 4.74
N LEU A 111 5.09 -15.49 3.96
CA LEU A 111 3.86 -14.84 4.46
C LEU A 111 2.82 -15.87 4.91
N GLU A 112 2.56 -16.91 4.11
CA GLU A 112 1.66 -18.02 4.47
C GLU A 112 2.16 -18.82 5.66
N GLY A 113 3.48 -18.95 5.80
CA GLY A 113 4.15 -19.57 6.95
C GLY A 113 4.07 -18.76 8.24
N GLY A 114 3.37 -17.63 8.25
CA GLY A 114 3.08 -16.84 9.44
C GLY A 114 4.12 -15.76 9.73
N ALA A 115 4.76 -15.19 8.71
CA ALA A 115 5.59 -14.02 8.89
C ALA A 115 4.83 -12.93 9.66
N LYS A 116 5.42 -12.47 10.76
CA LYS A 116 4.77 -11.51 11.67
C LYS A 116 5.05 -10.05 11.33
N GLU A 117 6.03 -9.82 10.44
CA GLU A 117 6.45 -8.46 10.12
C GLU A 117 6.98 -8.40 8.68
N ALA A 118 6.40 -7.47 7.90
CA ALA A 118 6.75 -7.28 6.50
C ALA A 118 6.65 -5.80 6.12
N VAL A 119 7.38 -5.42 5.06
CA VAL A 119 7.23 -4.15 4.35
C VAL A 119 6.87 -4.45 2.92
N PHE A 120 5.93 -3.68 2.37
CA PHE A 120 5.72 -3.57 0.94
C PHE A 120 5.84 -2.12 0.51
N SER A 121 6.41 -1.93 -0.66
CA SER A 121 6.68 -0.59 -1.19
C SER A 121 6.50 -0.54 -2.70
N TYR A 122 6.30 0.67 -3.21
CA TYR A 122 6.19 0.96 -4.63
C TYR A 122 6.47 2.44 -4.88
N ARG A 123 6.76 2.80 -6.13
CA ARG A 123 6.72 4.18 -6.58
C ARG A 123 5.44 4.44 -7.36
N MET A 124 4.90 5.62 -7.22
CA MET A 124 3.76 6.08 -8.02
C MET A 124 3.97 7.48 -8.55
N MET A 125 3.40 7.77 -9.71
CA MET A 125 3.33 9.10 -10.29
C MET A 125 1.92 9.32 -10.81
N LEU A 126 1.32 10.44 -10.46
CA LEU A 126 0.05 10.89 -11.01
C LEU A 126 0.31 11.74 -12.24
N ASP A 127 -0.65 11.80 -13.15
CA ASP A 127 -0.59 12.72 -14.29
C ASP A 127 -0.24 14.14 -13.81
N LYS A 128 0.60 14.86 -14.58
CA LYS A 128 1.05 16.22 -14.20
C LYS A 128 -0.11 17.19 -13.99
N ASP A 129 -1.20 17.00 -14.72
CA ASP A 129 -2.42 17.80 -14.66
C ASP A 129 -3.53 17.11 -13.86
N TRP A 130 -3.16 16.27 -12.86
CA TRP A 130 -4.11 15.52 -12.07
C TRP A 130 -5.11 16.42 -11.38
N GLU A 131 -6.39 16.15 -11.61
CA GLU A 131 -7.48 16.81 -10.93
C GLU A 131 -7.99 15.96 -9.77
N TRP A 132 -7.85 16.52 -8.57
CA TRP A 132 -8.35 15.94 -7.35
C TRP A 132 -9.88 16.10 -7.27
N VAL A 133 -10.56 15.15 -6.69
CA VAL A 133 -11.97 15.32 -6.30
C VAL A 133 -12.05 15.03 -4.80
N LYS A 134 -13.09 14.38 -4.34
CA LYS A 134 -13.28 14.09 -2.92
C LYS A 134 -12.31 13.03 -2.39
N GLY A 135 -11.73 12.22 -3.28
CA GLY A 135 -10.71 11.26 -2.94
C GLY A 135 -10.76 9.97 -3.74
N GLY A 136 -9.76 9.14 -3.54
CA GLY A 136 -9.69 7.83 -4.15
C GLY A 136 -8.75 6.89 -3.42
N LYS A 137 -8.79 5.63 -3.78
CA LYS A 137 -8.00 4.56 -3.17
C LYS A 137 -6.67 4.38 -3.87
N LEU A 138 -5.67 4.05 -3.09
CA LEU A 138 -4.33 3.64 -3.51
C LEU A 138 -3.98 2.29 -2.88
N PRO A 139 -2.97 1.58 -3.41
CA PRO A 139 -2.53 0.30 -2.87
C PRO A 139 -2.11 0.36 -1.41
N GLY A 140 -2.28 -0.76 -0.70
CA GLY A 140 -1.79 -0.94 0.66
C GLY A 140 -1.82 -2.40 1.10
N MET A 141 -1.23 -2.68 2.25
CA MET A 141 -1.10 -4.04 2.76
C MET A 141 -2.42 -4.60 3.28
N TYR A 142 -2.56 -5.92 3.19
CA TYR A 142 -3.72 -6.63 3.69
C TYR A 142 -3.32 -7.96 4.34
N GLY A 143 -4.24 -8.47 5.14
CA GLY A 143 -4.10 -9.77 5.76
C GLY A 143 -5.38 -10.28 6.40
N GLY A 144 -5.29 -11.45 6.99
CA GLY A 144 -6.42 -12.10 7.65
C GLY A 144 -6.40 -13.63 7.51
N ILE A 145 -7.50 -14.25 7.91
CA ILE A 145 -7.68 -15.70 7.91
C ILE A 145 -8.21 -16.16 6.55
N GLY A 146 -7.47 -17.01 5.85
CA GLY A 146 -7.91 -17.61 4.60
C GLY A 146 -8.53 -16.60 3.64
N ASP A 147 -9.68 -16.91 3.06
CA ASP A 147 -10.40 -16.04 2.13
C ASP A 147 -11.10 -14.84 2.80
N LEU A 148 -11.21 -14.82 4.13
CA LEU A 148 -11.74 -13.66 4.85
C LEU A 148 -10.84 -12.44 4.72
N ALA A 149 -9.54 -12.62 4.48
CA ALA A 149 -8.59 -11.55 4.21
C ALA A 149 -9.04 -10.63 3.05
N TYR A 150 -9.76 -11.17 2.05
CA TYR A 150 -10.27 -10.39 0.91
C TYR A 150 -11.56 -9.63 1.22
N ARG A 151 -12.14 -9.80 2.41
CA ARG A 151 -13.42 -9.20 2.80
C ARG A 151 -13.29 -7.88 3.55
N CYS A 152 -12.10 -7.50 3.99
CA CYS A 152 -11.84 -6.24 4.70
C CYS A 152 -11.88 -5.04 3.76
N SER A 153 -13.04 -4.74 3.20
CA SER A 153 -13.25 -3.59 2.33
C SER A 153 -14.73 -3.27 2.14
N GLY A 154 -15.05 -2.03 1.80
CA GLY A 154 -16.36 -1.63 1.29
C GLY A 154 -17.54 -1.84 2.24
N GLY A 155 -17.43 -1.48 3.50
CA GLY A 155 -18.55 -1.51 4.46
C GLY A 155 -18.92 -2.90 4.98
N ARG A 156 -18.12 -3.92 4.73
CA ARG A 156 -18.36 -5.26 5.26
C ARG A 156 -17.93 -5.31 6.72
N LEU A 157 -18.88 -5.46 7.63
CA LEU A 157 -18.65 -5.54 9.08
C LEU A 157 -18.58 -6.98 9.61
N TYR A 158 -19.21 -7.93 8.87
CA TYR A 158 -19.20 -9.33 9.25
C TYR A 158 -17.78 -9.90 9.28
N GLU A 159 -17.43 -10.53 10.38
CA GLU A 159 -16.10 -11.12 10.64
C GLU A 159 -14.91 -10.14 10.45
N ARG A 160 -15.13 -8.86 10.74
CA ARG A 160 -14.10 -7.83 10.62
C ARG A 160 -12.88 -8.09 11.53
N CYS A 161 -13.04 -8.82 12.63
CA CYS A 161 -11.95 -9.26 13.50
C CYS A 161 -10.98 -10.26 12.83
N LYS A 162 -11.37 -10.87 11.72
CA LYS A 162 -10.59 -11.89 11.01
C LYS A 162 -9.78 -11.34 9.83
N CYS A 163 -9.74 -10.03 9.66
CA CYS A 163 -8.98 -9.41 8.55
C CYS A 163 -8.56 -7.98 8.84
N PHE A 164 -7.58 -7.51 8.08
CA PHE A 164 -7.22 -6.10 7.99
C PHE A 164 -6.89 -5.71 6.55
N ASN A 165 -7.03 -4.42 6.25
CA ASN A 165 -6.67 -3.83 4.96
C ASN A 165 -6.33 -2.36 5.19
N LEU A 166 -5.14 -1.94 4.81
CA LEU A 166 -4.51 -0.68 5.19
C LEU A 166 -4.20 0.15 3.94
N ARG A 167 -5.20 0.36 3.09
CA ARG A 167 -5.00 1.09 1.83
C ARG A 167 -4.81 2.58 2.05
N LEU A 168 -3.95 3.17 1.23
CA LEU A 168 -3.84 4.62 1.18
C LEU A 168 -5.04 5.22 0.44
N MET A 169 -5.26 6.51 0.70
CA MET A 169 -6.19 7.34 -0.07
C MET A 169 -5.55 8.70 -0.35
N TRP A 170 -5.91 9.27 -1.50
CA TRP A 170 -5.82 10.71 -1.68
C TRP A 170 -7.13 11.39 -1.29
N ARG A 171 -7.04 12.67 -0.94
CA ARG A 171 -8.14 13.56 -0.63
C ARG A 171 -8.03 14.85 -1.46
N PRO A 172 -8.97 15.79 -1.38
CA PRO A 172 -8.86 17.07 -2.08
C PRO A 172 -7.50 17.72 -1.86
N GLY A 173 -6.93 18.29 -2.93
CA GLY A 173 -5.62 18.93 -2.87
C GLY A 173 -4.43 18.01 -2.66
N GLY A 174 -4.61 16.68 -2.88
CA GLY A 174 -3.54 15.70 -2.77
C GLY A 174 -3.22 15.24 -1.35
N GLN A 175 -3.98 15.64 -0.35
CA GLN A 175 -3.77 15.14 1.02
C GLN A 175 -3.81 13.62 1.06
N GLY A 176 -2.79 13.01 1.66
CA GLY A 176 -2.72 11.57 1.85
C GLY A 176 -3.25 11.12 3.22
N GLU A 177 -3.71 9.89 3.29
CA GLU A 177 -4.12 9.21 4.52
C GLU A 177 -3.98 7.70 4.37
N VAL A 178 -3.90 6.98 5.48
CA VAL A 178 -4.19 5.54 5.52
C VAL A 178 -5.66 5.36 5.87
N TYR A 179 -6.37 4.60 5.05
CA TYR A 179 -7.75 4.23 5.30
C TYR A 179 -7.79 2.79 5.83
N ALA A 180 -7.81 2.69 7.15
CA ALA A 180 -7.63 1.45 7.87
C ALA A 180 -8.96 0.69 8.06
N TYR A 181 -8.99 -0.53 7.55
CA TYR A 181 -9.96 -1.55 7.91
C TYR A 181 -9.26 -2.53 8.84
N THR A 182 -9.55 -2.48 10.11
CA THR A 182 -8.96 -3.33 11.16
C THR A 182 -10.06 -4.00 11.97
N PRO A 183 -9.75 -4.96 12.84
CA PRO A 183 -10.69 -5.40 13.87
C PRO A 183 -11.32 -4.21 14.60
N LEU A 184 -12.65 -4.25 14.74
CA LEU A 184 -13.42 -3.15 15.32
C LEU A 184 -13.39 -3.24 16.86
N ASN A 185 -12.44 -2.54 17.44
CA ASN A 185 -12.32 -2.41 18.90
C ASN A 185 -11.90 -0.98 19.28
N ASP A 186 -12.14 -0.61 20.54
CA ASP A 186 -11.86 0.75 21.02
C ASP A 186 -10.35 1.06 21.04
N THR A 187 -9.50 0.06 21.24
CA THR A 187 -8.04 0.22 21.20
C THR A 187 -7.59 0.69 19.84
N ASN A 188 -7.96 -0.01 18.76
CA ASN A 188 -7.62 0.38 17.41
C ASN A 188 -8.21 1.74 17.05
N LYS A 189 -9.47 1.98 17.40
CA LYS A 189 -10.13 3.26 17.17
C LYS A 189 -9.38 4.41 17.83
N LYS A 190 -9.03 4.28 19.11
CA LYS A 190 -8.28 5.29 19.87
C LYS A 190 -6.92 5.57 19.24
N VAL A 191 -6.14 4.52 18.92
CA VAL A 191 -4.81 4.65 18.34
C VAL A 191 -4.88 5.33 16.98
N LEU A 192 -5.73 4.84 16.06
CA LEU A 192 -5.81 5.33 14.69
C LEU A 192 -6.33 6.78 14.59
N LEU A 193 -7.24 7.19 15.48
CA LEU A 193 -7.74 8.56 15.52
C LEU A 193 -6.72 9.56 16.09
N ALA A 194 -5.80 9.09 16.93
CA ALA A 194 -4.80 9.94 17.57
C ALA A 194 -3.57 10.24 16.68
N ILE A 195 -3.42 9.58 15.53
CA ILE A 195 -2.28 9.81 14.62
C ILE A 195 -2.37 11.20 13.99
N PRO A 196 -1.35 12.06 14.17
CA PRO A 196 -1.35 13.42 13.62
C PRO A 196 -1.42 13.44 12.07
N PRO A 197 -1.99 14.51 11.50
CA PRO A 197 -2.67 15.64 12.13
C PRO A 197 -4.08 15.32 12.66
N GLY A 198 -4.56 14.10 12.49
CA GLY A 198 -5.80 13.60 13.03
C GLY A 198 -6.44 12.53 12.16
N GLY A 199 -7.44 11.85 12.70
CA GLY A 199 -8.20 10.82 12.03
C GLY A 199 -9.71 11.09 12.06
N GLN A 200 -10.46 10.37 11.22
CA GLN A 200 -11.92 10.43 11.17
C GLN A 200 -12.48 9.02 11.07
N THR A 201 -13.53 8.75 11.84
CA THR A 201 -14.30 7.51 11.70
C THR A 201 -15.34 7.65 10.60
N ASN A 202 -15.50 6.57 9.84
CA ASN A 202 -16.72 6.34 9.09
C ASN A 202 -17.40 5.11 9.71
N SER A 203 -18.63 5.27 10.21
CA SER A 203 -19.38 4.20 10.90
C SER A 203 -19.55 2.96 10.04
N ASP A 204 -19.68 3.15 8.72
CA ASP A 204 -20.05 2.08 7.79
C ASP A 204 -18.82 1.39 7.17
N TYR A 205 -17.61 2.01 7.26
CA TYR A 205 -16.47 1.53 6.50
C TYR A 205 -15.23 1.29 7.35
N GLY A 206 -14.44 2.31 7.61
CA GLY A 206 -13.14 2.21 8.26
C GLY A 206 -12.72 3.52 8.92
N ILE A 207 -11.47 3.59 9.31
CA ILE A 207 -10.89 4.76 9.97
C ILE A 207 -9.89 5.41 9.01
N SER A 208 -10.14 6.68 8.70
CA SER A 208 -9.18 7.58 8.07
C SER A 208 -8.15 7.96 9.12
N THR A 209 -6.87 7.71 8.87
CA THR A 209 -5.80 7.91 9.84
C THR A 209 -4.70 8.79 9.25
N GLY A 210 -4.24 9.80 10.01
CA GLY A 210 -3.18 10.71 9.57
C GLY A 210 -3.52 11.50 8.31
N ARG A 211 -4.79 11.93 8.14
CA ARG A 211 -5.20 12.70 6.96
C ARG A 211 -4.45 14.04 6.90
N GLY A 212 -3.71 14.23 5.78
CA GLY A 212 -2.88 15.41 5.58
C GLY A 212 -1.49 15.32 6.22
N ALA A 213 -1.08 14.14 6.72
CA ALA A 213 0.30 13.93 7.17
C ALA A 213 1.32 14.08 6.04
N TRP A 214 0.89 13.95 4.79
CA TRP A 214 1.65 14.27 3.59
C TRP A 214 0.71 14.70 2.47
N ASN A 215 1.30 15.24 1.40
CA ASN A 215 0.57 15.52 0.16
C ASN A 215 1.23 14.80 -1.00
N PHE A 216 0.42 14.24 -1.89
CA PHE A 216 0.86 13.77 -3.20
C PHE A 216 1.02 14.96 -4.13
N GLU A 217 2.07 14.95 -4.95
CA GLU A 217 2.34 15.96 -5.95
C GLU A 217 2.17 15.36 -7.36
N PRO A 218 1.31 15.93 -8.21
CA PRO A 218 1.15 15.49 -9.59
C PRO A 218 2.44 15.64 -10.40
N GLY A 219 2.67 14.71 -11.33
CA GLY A 219 3.83 14.72 -12.22
C GLY A 219 5.16 14.37 -11.56
N VAL A 220 5.16 13.91 -10.30
CA VAL A 220 6.37 13.58 -9.56
C VAL A 220 6.31 12.16 -9.01
N TRP A 221 7.41 11.42 -9.12
CA TRP A 221 7.52 10.11 -8.50
C TRP A 221 7.52 10.22 -6.97
N THR A 222 6.58 9.54 -6.35
CA THR A 222 6.46 9.40 -4.90
C THR A 222 6.73 7.95 -4.52
N THR A 223 7.68 7.73 -3.62
CA THR A 223 7.92 6.40 -3.04
C THR A 223 7.04 6.21 -1.81
N VAL A 224 6.34 5.10 -1.78
CA VAL A 224 5.48 4.66 -0.67
C VAL A 224 6.05 3.36 -0.12
N ALA A 225 6.28 3.30 1.19
CA ALA A 225 6.63 2.05 1.88
C ALA A 225 5.75 1.90 3.12
N GLU A 226 5.09 0.75 3.23
CA GLU A 226 4.19 0.43 4.34
C GLU A 226 4.70 -0.82 5.06
N ARG A 227 4.89 -0.71 6.38
CA ARG A 227 5.26 -1.81 7.27
C ARG A 227 4.07 -2.20 8.13
N VAL A 228 3.85 -3.48 8.20
CA VAL A 228 2.91 -4.10 9.15
C VAL A 228 3.68 -5.06 10.05
N LYS A 229 3.53 -4.88 11.35
CA LYS A 229 3.91 -5.83 12.38
C LYS A 229 2.64 -6.32 13.08
N LEU A 230 2.36 -7.60 12.95
CA LEU A 230 1.23 -8.24 13.63
C LEU A 230 1.46 -8.22 15.14
N ASN A 231 0.37 -8.08 15.88
CA ASN A 231 0.41 -8.22 17.32
C ASN A 231 0.57 -9.69 17.76
N GLU A 232 1.14 -9.92 18.92
CA GLU A 232 1.00 -11.22 19.61
C GLU A 232 -0.46 -11.37 20.07
N ILE A 233 -0.95 -12.61 20.06
CA ILE A 233 -2.37 -12.86 20.41
C ILE A 233 -2.62 -12.45 21.87
N GLY A 234 -3.69 -11.69 22.06
CA GLY A 234 -4.05 -11.13 23.37
C GLY A 234 -3.34 -9.81 23.72
N GLU A 235 -2.35 -9.38 22.93
CA GLU A 235 -1.57 -8.17 23.20
C GLU A 235 -1.90 -7.05 22.20
N ALA A 236 -1.96 -5.82 22.69
CA ALA A 236 -2.10 -4.63 21.85
C ALA A 236 -0.70 -4.07 21.51
N ASN A 237 0.07 -4.81 20.72
CA ASN A 237 1.46 -4.49 20.38
C ASN A 237 1.77 -4.56 18.88
N GLY A 238 0.73 -4.62 18.04
CA GLY A 238 0.85 -4.49 16.59
C GLY A 238 1.21 -3.07 16.18
N GLU A 239 1.85 -2.95 15.01
CA GLU A 239 2.30 -1.66 14.49
C GLU A 239 2.00 -1.52 13.00
N VAL A 240 1.72 -0.29 12.59
CA VAL A 240 1.68 0.13 11.19
C VAL A 240 2.55 1.36 11.03
N GLN A 241 3.49 1.31 10.09
CA GLN A 241 4.29 2.47 9.71
C GLN A 241 4.14 2.75 8.22
N LEU A 242 4.12 4.02 7.88
CA LEU A 242 4.12 4.50 6.51
C LEU A 242 5.24 5.51 6.32
N TRP A 243 6.02 5.29 5.27
CA TRP A 243 7.02 6.25 4.79
C TRP A 243 6.62 6.76 3.41
N ILE A 244 6.80 8.05 3.23
CA ILE A 244 6.67 8.74 1.94
C ILE A 244 8.03 9.34 1.61
N ASN A 245 8.61 8.94 0.49
CA ASN A 245 9.95 9.36 0.06
C ASN A 245 11.03 9.16 1.15
N GLY A 246 10.92 8.07 1.92
CA GLY A 246 11.82 7.72 3.00
C GLY A 246 11.54 8.40 4.36
N ALA A 247 10.67 9.40 4.40
CA ALA A 247 10.25 10.04 5.66
C ALA A 247 9.07 9.27 6.29
N CYS A 248 9.19 8.89 7.56
CA CYS A 248 8.10 8.26 8.31
C CYS A 248 7.01 9.29 8.61
N VAL A 249 5.84 9.14 7.97
CA VAL A 249 4.70 10.06 8.10
C VAL A 249 3.60 9.53 9.02
N ILE A 250 3.52 8.21 9.20
CA ILE A 250 2.60 7.54 10.13
C ILE A 250 3.36 6.48 10.91
N HIS A 251 3.14 6.45 12.23
CA HIS A 251 3.56 5.35 13.08
C HIS A 251 2.47 5.07 14.14
N ALA A 252 1.58 4.13 13.82
CA ALA A 252 0.56 3.64 14.73
C ALA A 252 1.13 2.44 15.52
N ARG A 253 1.12 2.54 16.86
CA ARG A 253 1.56 1.50 17.78
C ARG A 253 0.44 1.10 18.72
N GLY A 254 0.47 -0.14 19.19
CA GLY A 254 -0.54 -0.62 20.13
C GLY A 254 -1.82 -1.09 19.42
N LEU A 255 -1.70 -1.58 18.19
CA LEU A 255 -2.81 -2.10 17.42
C LEU A 255 -3.06 -3.59 17.72
N ILE A 256 -4.32 -3.99 17.57
CA ILE A 256 -4.77 -5.38 17.52
C ILE A 256 -5.19 -5.65 16.07
N LEU A 257 -4.27 -6.17 15.26
CA LEU A 257 -4.50 -6.45 13.84
C LEU A 257 -5.08 -7.85 13.62
N ARG A 258 -4.92 -8.73 14.62
CA ARG A 258 -5.42 -10.10 14.60
C ARG A 258 -5.78 -10.57 16.01
N GLU A 259 -6.74 -11.49 16.08
CA GLU A 259 -7.18 -12.15 17.30
C GLU A 259 -6.91 -13.66 17.26
N ASP A 260 -6.40 -14.17 16.12
CA ASP A 260 -6.15 -15.59 15.84
C ASP A 260 -4.80 -15.75 15.13
N GLU A 261 -4.02 -16.77 15.51
CA GLU A 261 -2.69 -17.02 14.94
C GLU A 261 -2.73 -17.37 13.44
N THR A 262 -3.83 -17.91 12.94
CA THR A 262 -4.02 -18.21 11.52
C THR A 262 -4.28 -16.95 10.66
N SER A 263 -4.39 -15.79 11.28
CA SER A 263 -4.48 -14.51 10.58
C SER A 263 -3.07 -14.03 10.21
N HIS A 264 -2.76 -14.01 8.93
CA HIS A 264 -1.44 -13.71 8.38
C HIS A 264 -1.46 -12.43 7.54
N ILE A 265 -0.28 -11.79 7.39
CA ILE A 265 -0.02 -10.85 6.30
C ILE A 265 -0.09 -11.63 4.99
N LYS A 266 -0.79 -11.12 3.98
CA LYS A 266 -0.97 -11.83 2.70
C LYS A 266 -0.38 -11.09 1.49
N GLY A 267 0.17 -9.89 1.70
CA GLY A 267 0.76 -9.07 0.64
C GLY A 267 0.08 -7.73 0.48
N MET A 268 -0.11 -7.29 -0.76
CA MET A 268 -0.76 -6.03 -1.09
C MET A 268 -2.12 -6.23 -1.77
N HIS A 269 -3.10 -5.42 -1.35
CA HIS A 269 -4.28 -5.11 -2.14
C HIS A 269 -3.91 -3.94 -3.06
N PHE A 270 -3.40 -4.27 -4.24
CA PHE A 270 -2.94 -3.30 -5.22
C PHE A 270 -4.12 -2.83 -6.05
N GLN A 271 -4.85 -1.84 -5.54
CA GLN A 271 -6.06 -1.34 -6.17
C GLN A 271 -6.14 0.18 -6.05
N THR A 272 -6.45 0.84 -7.17
CA THR A 272 -6.62 2.28 -7.26
C THR A 272 -7.85 2.64 -8.07
N PHE A 273 -8.60 3.65 -7.61
CA PHE A 273 -9.81 4.17 -8.25
C PHE A 273 -10.25 5.45 -7.58
N PHE A 274 -10.99 6.32 -8.28
CA PHE A 274 -11.74 7.41 -7.66
C PHE A 274 -12.80 6.83 -6.73
N GLY A 275 -12.83 7.26 -5.46
CA GLY A 275 -13.64 6.65 -4.40
C GLY A 275 -15.08 7.15 -4.39
N GLY A 276 -15.86 6.62 -3.44
CA GLY A 276 -17.25 7.00 -3.28
C GLY A 276 -18.23 6.22 -4.16
N HIS A 277 -19.47 6.69 -4.21
CA HIS A 277 -20.60 6.02 -4.91
C HIS A 277 -21.56 7.00 -5.56
N THR A 278 -21.24 8.29 -5.55
CA THR A 278 -21.99 9.36 -6.21
C THR A 278 -21.12 10.04 -7.27
N SER A 279 -21.72 10.64 -8.29
CA SER A 279 -21.03 11.23 -9.45
C SER A 279 -20.02 12.33 -9.09
N ASP A 280 -20.22 13.01 -7.97
CA ASP A 280 -19.33 14.04 -7.44
C ASP A 280 -18.01 13.51 -6.85
N TRP A 281 -17.83 12.18 -6.83
CA TRP A 281 -16.57 11.51 -6.54
C TRP A 281 -15.84 11.03 -7.79
N ALA A 282 -16.51 11.08 -8.94
CA ALA A 282 -15.99 10.52 -10.17
C ALA A 282 -14.81 11.33 -10.73
N SER A 283 -13.96 10.68 -11.52
CA SER A 283 -12.89 11.35 -12.24
C SER A 283 -13.48 12.47 -13.13
N PRO A 284 -13.01 13.73 -13.02
CA PRO A 284 -13.57 14.85 -13.77
C PRO A 284 -13.17 14.84 -15.24
N LYS A 285 -12.12 14.09 -15.59
CA LYS A 285 -11.59 13.92 -16.95
C LYS A 285 -10.89 12.57 -17.09
N ASP A 286 -10.45 12.26 -18.30
CA ASP A 286 -9.50 11.15 -18.51
C ASP A 286 -8.14 11.55 -17.95
N GLN A 287 -7.59 10.73 -17.05
CA GLN A 287 -6.29 10.94 -16.43
C GLN A 287 -5.64 9.62 -16.04
N TYR A 288 -4.34 9.65 -15.74
CA TYR A 288 -3.52 8.45 -15.61
C TYR A 288 -2.67 8.48 -14.34
N ALA A 289 -2.33 7.31 -13.86
CA ALA A 289 -1.30 7.13 -12.84
C ALA A 289 -0.41 5.96 -13.22
N TRP A 290 0.86 6.03 -12.82
CA TRP A 290 1.86 4.98 -13.08
C TRP A 290 2.38 4.44 -11.77
N PHE A 291 2.55 3.12 -11.71
CA PHE A 291 3.04 2.39 -10.54
C PHE A 291 4.22 1.52 -10.93
N ALA A 292 5.34 1.67 -10.24
CA ALA A 292 6.60 1.02 -10.55
C ALA A 292 7.35 0.58 -9.28
N ASP A 293 8.48 -0.08 -9.47
CA ASP A 293 9.43 -0.45 -8.42
C ASP A 293 8.78 -1.17 -7.24
N VAL A 294 7.81 -2.04 -7.57
CA VAL A 294 7.08 -2.83 -6.57
C VAL A 294 8.06 -3.74 -5.84
N SER A 295 8.05 -3.64 -4.53
CA SER A 295 8.99 -4.35 -3.69
C SER A 295 8.31 -4.90 -2.43
N GLY A 296 8.89 -5.92 -1.85
CA GLY A 296 8.39 -6.47 -0.59
C GLY A 296 9.46 -7.25 0.15
N VAL A 297 9.46 -7.15 1.48
CA VAL A 297 10.40 -7.86 2.33
C VAL A 297 9.72 -8.43 3.57
N VAL A 298 10.21 -9.57 4.04
CA VAL A 298 9.85 -10.17 5.33
C VAL A 298 10.95 -9.90 6.32
N ILE A 299 10.61 -9.29 7.44
CA ILE A 299 11.54 -8.93 8.51
C ILE A 299 11.64 -10.09 9.52
N ARG A 300 10.49 -10.64 9.95
CA ARG A 300 10.45 -11.76 10.92
C ARG A 300 9.15 -12.55 10.85
#